data_810c7dc75ed30ffbaa6bb304d957f03b
#
_entry.id   810c7dc75ed30ffbaa6bb304d957f03b
#
_cell.length_a   1.000
_cell.length_b   1.000
_cell.length_c   1.000
_cell.angle_alpha   90.00
_cell.angle_beta   90.00
_cell.angle_gamma   90.00
#
_symmetry.space_group_name_H-M   'P 1'
#
loop_
_entity.id
_entity.type
_entity.pdbx_description
1 polymer ?
#
loop_
_entity_poly.entity_id
_entity_poly.type
_entity_poly.pdbx_seq_one_letter_code
_entity_poly.pdbx_strand_id
1 'polypeptide(L)'
;MPSTPTAPIDAVIFDCDGTLVDSEPLAAEAMLAAAVELGMSPRVSQDISAFEGQSMGASLLILEERLGRPLPPDFLPRLRERMAGVFRARLKEIPGALAMLGCLRPRCCVASNGPREKIELVLGITGLLPYFQGRVFSADEVGSYKPEPGLFLHAAGAMGAAPQRCVVVEDSLAGLRAGLAAGMRVYAYRPLHALPDELRGRVTLLERLSDLCAEAWNK
;
A
#
# COMPACT_ATOMS: atom_id res chain seq x y z
N MET A 1 31.37 -6.04 15.93
CA MET A 1 30.86 -4.74 16.34
C MET A 1 29.66 -4.99 17.22
N PRO A 2 29.59 -4.49 18.47
CA PRO A 2 28.37 -4.62 19.26
C PRO A 2 27.27 -3.86 18.54
N SER A 3 26.15 -4.53 18.27
CA SER A 3 24.96 -3.90 17.72
C SER A 3 24.46 -2.85 18.70
N THR A 4 24.45 -1.59 18.30
CA THR A 4 23.77 -0.52 19.05
C THR A 4 22.37 -1.00 19.40
N PRO A 5 21.90 -0.93 20.65
CA PRO A 5 20.56 -1.33 20.99
C PRO A 5 19.59 -0.50 20.13
N THR A 6 18.82 -1.15 19.29
CA THR A 6 17.80 -0.49 18.49
C THR A 6 16.77 0.12 19.43
N ALA A 7 16.53 1.43 19.31
CA ALA A 7 15.52 2.13 20.10
C ALA A 7 14.17 1.37 20.04
N PRO A 8 13.42 1.32 21.15
CA PRO A 8 12.11 0.66 21.16
C PRO A 8 11.17 1.27 20.13
N ILE A 9 10.33 0.44 19.51
CA ILE A 9 9.37 0.86 18.49
C ILE A 9 8.04 1.23 19.15
N ASP A 10 7.57 2.44 18.83
CA ASP A 10 6.29 2.97 19.35
C ASP A 10 5.12 2.73 18.40
N ALA A 11 5.39 2.71 17.09
CA ALA A 11 4.36 2.57 16.08
C ALA A 11 4.82 1.75 14.86
N VAL A 12 3.89 0.98 14.30
CA VAL A 12 4.04 0.33 13.00
C VAL A 12 3.05 0.95 12.03
N ILE A 13 3.55 1.45 10.91
CA ILE A 13 2.79 2.11 9.85
C ILE A 13 2.75 1.16 8.66
N PHE A 14 1.57 0.66 8.35
CA PHE A 14 1.37 -0.24 7.22
C PHE A 14 0.94 0.54 5.97
N ASP A 15 1.46 0.16 4.83
CA ASP A 15 0.74 0.38 3.59
C ASP A 15 -0.54 -0.48 3.55
N CYS A 16 -1.42 -0.23 2.60
CA CYS A 16 -2.70 -0.92 2.45
C CYS A 16 -2.66 -1.98 1.35
N ASP A 17 -2.48 -1.53 0.11
CA ASP A 17 -2.60 -2.35 -1.09
C ASP A 17 -1.34 -3.18 -1.32
N GLY A 18 -1.47 -4.49 -1.56
CA GLY A 18 -0.31 -5.39 -1.67
C GLY A 18 0.36 -5.73 -0.34
N THR A 19 0.12 -4.95 0.71
CA THR A 19 0.69 -5.17 2.05
C THR A 19 -0.31 -5.78 3.04
N LEU A 20 -1.51 -5.21 3.17
CA LEU A 20 -2.57 -5.72 4.06
C LEU A 20 -3.68 -6.41 3.31
N VAL A 21 -4.00 -5.97 2.10
CA VAL A 21 -5.08 -6.50 1.26
C VAL A 21 -4.57 -6.83 -0.14
N ASP A 22 -5.06 -7.94 -0.70
CA ASP A 22 -4.69 -8.43 -2.05
C ASP A 22 -5.58 -7.76 -3.11
N SER A 23 -5.47 -6.44 -3.22
CA SER A 23 -6.34 -5.62 -4.08
C SER A 23 -5.82 -5.40 -5.49
N GLU A 24 -4.51 -5.46 -5.71
CA GLU A 24 -3.88 -5.10 -6.98
C GLU A 24 -4.36 -5.96 -8.17
N PRO A 25 -4.42 -7.30 -8.09
CA PRO A 25 -4.90 -8.12 -9.20
C PRO A 25 -6.36 -7.82 -9.56
N LEU A 26 -7.19 -7.56 -8.55
CA LEU A 26 -8.61 -7.25 -8.73
C LEU A 26 -8.81 -5.85 -9.34
N ALA A 27 -7.99 -4.88 -8.94
CA ALA A 27 -7.99 -3.54 -9.50
C ALA A 27 -7.56 -3.56 -10.97
N ALA A 28 -6.51 -4.31 -11.31
CA ALA A 28 -6.04 -4.48 -12.68
C ALA A 28 -7.11 -5.16 -13.55
N GLU A 29 -7.76 -6.23 -13.07
CA GLU A 29 -8.87 -6.90 -13.76
C GLU A 29 -10.03 -5.93 -14.06
N ALA A 30 -10.44 -5.15 -13.07
CA ALA A 30 -11.52 -4.18 -13.23
C ALA A 30 -11.16 -3.07 -14.23
N MET A 31 -9.92 -2.61 -14.22
CA MET A 31 -9.39 -1.61 -15.14
C MET A 31 -9.38 -2.13 -16.58
N LEU A 32 -8.88 -3.35 -16.79
CA LEU A 32 -8.84 -3.97 -18.11
C LEU A 32 -10.23 -4.21 -18.68
N ALA A 33 -11.19 -4.66 -17.85
CA ALA A 33 -12.57 -4.82 -18.26
C ALA A 33 -13.18 -3.47 -18.71
N ALA A 34 -12.92 -2.40 -17.96
CA ALA A 34 -13.36 -1.05 -18.34
C ALA A 34 -12.72 -0.56 -19.66
N ALA A 35 -11.43 -0.88 -19.88
CA ALA A 35 -10.71 -0.55 -21.09
C ALA A 35 -11.29 -1.28 -22.33
N VAL A 36 -11.65 -2.55 -22.19
CA VAL A 36 -12.31 -3.33 -23.26
C VAL A 36 -13.65 -2.72 -23.63
N GLU A 37 -14.45 -2.26 -22.66
CA GLU A 37 -15.72 -1.56 -22.94
C GLU A 37 -15.53 -0.25 -23.73
N LEU A 38 -14.37 0.39 -23.58
CA LEU A 38 -14.00 1.57 -24.38
C LEU A 38 -13.46 1.22 -25.78
N GLY A 39 -13.42 -0.06 -26.15
CA GLY A 39 -12.98 -0.54 -27.46
C GLY A 39 -11.52 -0.97 -27.52
N MET A 40 -10.82 -1.11 -26.39
CA MET A 40 -9.46 -1.65 -26.38
C MET A 40 -9.49 -3.13 -26.81
N SER A 41 -8.54 -3.53 -27.67
CA SER A 41 -8.41 -4.93 -28.05
C SER A 41 -8.15 -5.82 -26.84
N PRO A 42 -8.86 -6.97 -26.68
CA PRO A 42 -8.61 -7.92 -25.61
C PRO A 42 -7.15 -8.42 -25.53
N ARG A 43 -6.43 -8.46 -26.65
CA ARG A 43 -5.01 -8.85 -26.66
C ARG A 43 -4.12 -7.80 -26.00
N VAL A 44 -4.44 -6.52 -26.15
CA VAL A 44 -3.70 -5.41 -25.51
C VAL A 44 -4.08 -5.29 -24.04
N SER A 45 -5.32 -5.66 -23.68
CA SER A 45 -5.78 -5.66 -22.30
C SER A 45 -5.22 -6.82 -21.47
N GLN A 46 -4.61 -7.84 -22.06
CA GLN A 46 -4.02 -8.96 -21.34
C GLN A 46 -2.66 -8.65 -20.69
N ASP A 47 -2.05 -7.52 -21.04
CA ASP A 47 -0.79 -7.07 -20.42
C ASP A 47 -1.07 -6.35 -19.08
N ILE A 48 -1.39 -7.14 -18.05
CA ILE A 48 -1.64 -6.67 -16.68
C ILE A 48 -0.37 -6.05 -16.10
N SER A 49 0.81 -6.55 -16.48
CA SER A 49 2.09 -6.12 -15.92
C SER A 49 2.39 -4.64 -16.09
N ALA A 50 1.81 -4.01 -17.11
CA ALA A 50 1.97 -2.56 -17.33
C ALA A 50 1.30 -1.69 -16.23
N PHE A 51 0.37 -2.26 -15.46
CA PHE A 51 -0.39 -1.56 -14.41
C PHE A 51 0.11 -1.91 -13.00
N GLU A 52 0.88 -2.98 -12.86
CA GLU A 52 1.40 -3.43 -11.57
C GLU A 52 2.33 -2.39 -10.95
N GLY A 53 2.06 -2.05 -9.69
CA GLY A 53 2.84 -1.05 -8.95
C GLY A 53 2.69 0.39 -9.44
N GLN A 54 1.79 0.67 -10.39
CA GLN A 54 1.54 2.02 -10.91
C GLN A 54 0.53 2.78 -10.03
N SER A 55 0.70 4.11 -9.96
CA SER A 55 -0.35 4.96 -9.42
C SER A 55 -1.59 4.94 -10.34
N MET A 56 -2.78 5.22 -9.78
CA MET A 56 -4.00 5.35 -10.56
C MET A 56 -3.83 6.34 -11.73
N GLY A 57 -3.21 7.50 -11.48
CA GLY A 57 -2.96 8.49 -12.53
C GLY A 57 -2.07 7.97 -13.66
N ALA A 58 -0.97 7.26 -13.32
CA ALA A 58 -0.10 6.64 -14.32
C ALA A 58 -0.85 5.57 -15.14
N SER A 59 -1.66 4.76 -14.49
CA SER A 59 -2.48 3.74 -15.15
C SER A 59 -3.48 4.35 -16.13
N LEU A 60 -4.11 5.46 -15.77
CA LEU A 60 -5.02 6.17 -16.69
C LEU A 60 -4.30 6.71 -17.91
N LEU A 61 -3.09 7.27 -17.76
CA LEU A 61 -2.27 7.73 -18.89
C LEU A 61 -1.89 6.59 -19.84
N ILE A 62 -1.52 5.42 -19.29
CA ILE A 62 -1.24 4.21 -20.08
C ILE A 62 -2.49 3.80 -20.88
N LEU A 63 -3.68 3.89 -20.28
CA LEU A 63 -4.93 3.58 -20.98
C LEU A 63 -5.20 4.57 -22.12
N GLU A 64 -5.02 5.87 -21.91
CA GLU A 64 -5.20 6.90 -22.94
C GLU A 64 -4.24 6.69 -24.13
N GLU A 65 -2.97 6.40 -23.82
CA GLU A 65 -1.97 6.10 -24.85
C GLU A 65 -2.38 4.87 -25.68
N ARG A 66 -2.79 3.79 -25.02
CA ARG A 66 -3.23 2.55 -25.70
C ARG A 66 -4.52 2.71 -26.48
N LEU A 67 -5.44 3.55 -26.02
CA LEU A 67 -6.69 3.87 -26.71
C LEU A 67 -6.50 4.88 -27.86
N GLY A 68 -5.38 5.62 -27.88
CA GLY A 68 -5.11 6.68 -28.84
C GLY A 68 -6.06 7.89 -28.70
N ARG A 69 -6.72 8.04 -27.55
CA ARG A 69 -7.66 9.13 -27.25
C ARG A 69 -7.82 9.34 -25.74
N PRO A 70 -8.24 10.55 -25.31
CA PRO A 70 -8.56 10.79 -23.89
C PRO A 70 -9.67 9.87 -23.38
N LEU A 71 -9.61 9.55 -22.09
CA LEU A 71 -10.67 8.84 -21.38
C LEU A 71 -11.90 9.75 -21.19
N PRO A 72 -13.13 9.20 -21.18
CA PRO A 72 -14.32 9.97 -20.85
C PRO A 72 -14.21 10.61 -19.44
N PRO A 73 -14.77 11.80 -19.23
CA PRO A 73 -14.68 12.49 -17.92
C PRO A 73 -15.25 11.67 -16.75
N ASP A 74 -16.22 10.80 -17.01
CA ASP A 74 -16.86 9.92 -16.03
C ASP A 74 -16.16 8.56 -15.88
N PHE A 75 -15.05 8.33 -16.58
CA PHE A 75 -14.35 7.04 -16.57
C PHE A 75 -13.83 6.68 -15.18
N LEU A 76 -13.10 7.58 -14.53
CA LEU A 76 -12.53 7.30 -13.22
C LEU A 76 -13.59 7.06 -12.13
N PRO A 77 -14.67 7.85 -12.01
CA PRO A 77 -15.77 7.54 -11.11
C PRO A 77 -16.37 6.14 -11.35
N ARG A 78 -16.67 5.79 -12.60
CA ARG A 78 -17.22 4.48 -12.97
C ARG A 78 -16.25 3.33 -12.69
N LEU A 79 -14.96 3.54 -12.96
CA LEU A 79 -13.92 2.57 -12.64
C LEU A 79 -13.83 2.31 -11.13
N ARG A 80 -13.88 3.36 -10.31
CA ARG A 80 -13.88 3.24 -8.83
C ARG A 80 -15.09 2.45 -8.34
N GLU A 81 -16.26 2.70 -8.89
CA GLU A 81 -17.49 1.95 -8.56
C GLU A 81 -17.37 0.48 -8.94
N ARG A 82 -16.85 0.18 -10.15
CA ARG A 82 -16.57 -1.19 -10.60
C ARG A 82 -15.59 -1.90 -9.65
N MET A 83 -14.45 -1.25 -9.33
CA MET A 83 -13.47 -1.79 -8.39
C MET A 83 -14.12 -2.10 -7.03
N ALA A 84 -14.92 -1.18 -6.50
CA ALA A 84 -15.63 -1.41 -5.25
C ALA A 84 -16.55 -2.63 -5.30
N GLY A 85 -17.25 -2.85 -6.43
CA GLY A 85 -18.06 -4.04 -6.67
C GLY A 85 -17.24 -5.33 -6.66
N VAL A 86 -16.11 -5.35 -7.37
CA VAL A 86 -15.19 -6.50 -7.42
C VAL A 86 -14.59 -6.76 -6.05
N PHE A 87 -14.18 -5.73 -5.32
CA PHE A 87 -13.63 -5.86 -3.96
C PHE A 87 -14.66 -6.47 -3.01
N ARG A 88 -15.90 -5.99 -2.99
CA ARG A 88 -16.96 -6.57 -2.14
C ARG A 88 -17.20 -8.06 -2.42
N ALA A 89 -17.03 -8.49 -3.67
CA ALA A 89 -17.26 -9.87 -4.07
C ALA A 89 -16.08 -10.81 -3.79
N ARG A 90 -14.83 -10.33 -3.89
CA ARG A 90 -13.67 -11.22 -4.03
C ARG A 90 -12.46 -10.85 -3.19
N LEU A 91 -12.39 -9.63 -2.64
CA LEU A 91 -11.19 -9.17 -1.92
C LEU A 91 -10.92 -10.02 -0.69
N LYS A 92 -9.66 -10.32 -0.47
CA LYS A 92 -9.15 -11.01 0.71
C LYS A 92 -8.03 -10.20 1.36
N GLU A 93 -7.80 -10.47 2.63
CA GLU A 93 -6.58 -10.00 3.28
C GLU A 93 -5.34 -10.67 2.66
N ILE A 94 -4.21 -10.01 2.76
CA ILE A 94 -2.92 -10.68 2.56
C ILE A 94 -2.79 -11.79 3.62
N PRO A 95 -2.38 -13.02 3.22
CA PRO A 95 -2.33 -14.14 4.14
C PRO A 95 -1.56 -13.83 5.42
N GLY A 96 -2.28 -13.93 6.54
CA GLY A 96 -1.74 -13.70 7.88
C GLY A 96 -1.82 -12.27 8.39
N ALA A 97 -2.40 -11.31 7.65
CA ALA A 97 -2.54 -9.93 8.10
C ALA A 97 -3.41 -9.83 9.37
N LEU A 98 -4.57 -10.50 9.39
CA LEU A 98 -5.45 -10.51 10.54
C LEU A 98 -4.78 -11.12 11.78
N ALA A 99 -4.12 -12.27 11.61
CA ALA A 99 -3.42 -12.94 12.69
C ALA A 99 -2.25 -12.09 13.23
N MET A 100 -1.49 -11.46 12.33
CA MET A 100 -0.41 -10.54 12.68
C MET A 100 -0.92 -9.35 13.48
N LEU A 101 -1.98 -8.67 13.03
CA LEU A 101 -2.56 -7.53 13.77
C LEU A 101 -3.08 -7.94 15.15
N GLY A 102 -3.56 -9.17 15.32
CA GLY A 102 -3.99 -9.71 16.60
C GLY A 102 -2.86 -9.93 17.62
N CYS A 103 -1.61 -10.14 17.16
CA CYS A 103 -0.45 -10.36 18.02
C CYS A 103 0.51 -9.16 18.12
N LEU A 104 0.35 -8.16 17.26
CA LEU A 104 1.26 -7.03 17.20
C LEU A 104 1.19 -6.19 18.50
N ARG A 105 2.35 -5.94 19.11
CA ARG A 105 2.44 -5.20 20.39
C ARG A 105 2.43 -3.68 20.21
N PRO A 106 3.25 -3.08 19.31
CA PRO A 106 3.20 -1.64 19.07
C PRO A 106 1.84 -1.22 18.50
N ARG A 107 1.47 0.04 18.74
CA ARG A 107 0.31 0.63 18.07
C ARG A 107 0.52 0.64 16.56
N CYS A 108 -0.54 0.44 15.79
CA CYS A 108 -0.44 0.45 14.34
C CYS A 108 -1.43 1.43 13.68
N CYS A 109 -1.08 1.87 12.48
CA CYS A 109 -1.91 2.69 11.62
C CYS A 109 -1.70 2.28 10.16
N VAL A 110 -2.56 2.80 9.27
CA VAL A 110 -2.43 2.65 7.82
C VAL A 110 -2.11 3.99 7.19
N ALA A 111 -1.18 4.00 6.24
CA ALA A 111 -0.83 5.16 5.42
C ALA A 111 -0.71 4.73 3.95
N SER A 112 -1.66 5.15 3.11
CA SER A 112 -1.78 4.73 1.72
C SER A 112 -1.95 5.92 0.77
N ASN A 113 -1.46 5.76 -0.48
CA ASN A 113 -1.68 6.72 -1.56
C ASN A 113 -3.14 6.73 -2.08
N GLY A 114 -3.96 5.76 -1.66
CA GLY A 114 -5.37 5.70 -2.04
C GLY A 114 -6.26 6.71 -1.29
N PRO A 115 -7.44 7.03 -1.83
CA PRO A 115 -8.42 7.86 -1.12
C PRO A 115 -8.98 7.13 0.11
N ARG A 116 -9.32 7.87 1.17
CA ARG A 116 -9.79 7.34 2.46
C ARG A 116 -10.94 6.35 2.31
N GLU A 117 -11.94 6.69 1.52
CA GLU A 117 -13.13 5.86 1.33
C GLU A 117 -12.76 4.48 0.77
N LYS A 118 -11.76 4.42 -0.13
CA LYS A 118 -11.26 3.14 -0.67
C LYS A 118 -10.50 2.36 0.39
N ILE A 119 -9.63 3.01 1.17
CA ILE A 119 -8.85 2.35 2.22
C ILE A 119 -9.81 1.75 3.26
N GLU A 120 -10.77 2.52 3.74
CA GLU A 120 -11.76 2.05 4.73
C GLU A 120 -12.65 0.94 4.17
N LEU A 121 -13.05 1.02 2.90
CA LEU A 121 -13.82 -0.03 2.23
C LEU A 121 -13.04 -1.36 2.23
N VAL A 122 -11.80 -1.38 1.77
CA VAL A 122 -11.02 -2.62 1.62
C VAL A 122 -10.65 -3.22 2.99
N LEU A 123 -10.31 -2.37 3.96
CA LEU A 123 -10.07 -2.81 5.34
C LEU A 123 -11.34 -3.32 6.02
N GLY A 124 -12.50 -2.72 5.72
CA GLY A 124 -13.80 -3.15 6.21
C GLY A 124 -14.21 -4.52 5.67
N ILE A 125 -14.07 -4.72 4.35
CA ILE A 125 -14.37 -6.00 3.67
C ILE A 125 -13.53 -7.14 4.26
N THR A 126 -12.24 -6.88 4.54
CA THR A 126 -11.28 -7.88 5.03
C THR A 126 -11.29 -8.04 6.55
N GLY A 127 -12.12 -7.27 7.28
CA GLY A 127 -12.19 -7.33 8.74
C GLY A 127 -11.01 -6.69 9.47
N LEU A 128 -10.14 -5.98 8.76
CA LEU A 128 -8.93 -5.35 9.33
C LEU A 128 -9.20 -3.97 9.93
N LEU A 129 -10.26 -3.28 9.50
CA LEU A 129 -10.55 -1.89 9.91
C LEU A 129 -10.61 -1.68 11.44
N PRO A 130 -11.19 -2.59 12.25
CA PRO A 130 -11.27 -2.44 13.71
C PRO A 130 -9.90 -2.31 14.41
N TYR A 131 -8.84 -2.86 13.84
CA TYR A 131 -7.50 -2.78 14.41
C TYR A 131 -6.89 -1.39 14.32
N PHE A 132 -7.36 -0.57 13.39
CA PHE A 132 -6.82 0.76 13.14
C PHE A 132 -7.60 1.88 13.84
N GLN A 133 -8.86 1.69 14.21
CA GLN A 133 -9.67 2.62 15.05
C GLN A 133 -9.52 4.10 14.66
N GLY A 134 -9.72 4.43 13.40
CA GLY A 134 -9.59 5.79 12.88
C GLY A 134 -8.15 6.24 12.58
N ARG A 135 -7.15 5.40 12.82
CA ARG A 135 -5.75 5.65 12.45
C ARG A 135 -5.47 5.21 11.01
N VAL A 136 -6.21 5.79 10.09
CA VAL A 136 -6.09 5.61 8.65
C VAL A 136 -5.72 6.95 8.05
N PHE A 137 -4.63 7.01 7.28
CA PHE A 137 -4.10 8.22 6.67
C PHE A 137 -4.05 8.05 5.16
N SER A 138 -4.70 8.96 4.46
CA SER A 138 -4.74 9.04 3.00
C SER A 138 -3.82 10.14 2.50
N ALA A 139 -3.05 9.87 1.45
CA ALA A 139 -2.22 10.89 0.81
C ALA A 139 -3.04 12.05 0.25
N ASP A 140 -4.27 11.80 -0.20
CA ASP A 140 -5.19 12.83 -0.68
C ASP A 140 -5.49 13.89 0.41
N GLU A 141 -5.64 13.45 1.67
CA GLU A 141 -5.94 14.34 2.80
C GLU A 141 -4.68 15.04 3.33
N VAL A 142 -3.54 14.35 3.30
CA VAL A 142 -2.26 14.88 3.78
C VAL A 142 -1.62 15.82 2.75
N GLY A 143 -1.95 15.67 1.47
CA GLY A 143 -1.34 16.42 0.38
C GLY A 143 0.11 15.99 0.06
N SER A 144 0.49 14.77 0.46
CA SER A 144 1.83 14.22 0.21
C SER A 144 1.73 12.74 -0.13
N TYR A 145 2.22 12.41 -1.32
CA TYR A 145 2.16 11.06 -1.89
C TYR A 145 3.54 10.39 -1.84
N LYS A 146 3.59 9.08 -1.58
CA LYS A 146 4.79 8.27 -1.78
C LYS A 146 5.27 8.43 -3.23
N PRO A 147 6.55 8.66 -3.52
CA PRO A 147 7.71 8.42 -2.65
C PRO A 147 8.10 9.58 -1.70
N GLU A 148 7.35 10.67 -1.63
CA GLU A 148 7.61 11.74 -0.68
C GLU A 148 7.36 11.27 0.77
N PRO A 149 8.16 11.71 1.76
CA PRO A 149 8.08 11.21 3.14
C PRO A 149 6.89 11.77 3.93
N GLY A 150 6.21 12.81 3.44
CA GLY A 150 5.23 13.60 4.19
C GLY A 150 4.08 12.77 4.75
N LEU A 151 3.56 11.79 4.01
CA LEU A 151 2.50 10.90 4.47
C LEU A 151 2.92 10.10 5.71
N PHE A 152 4.11 9.50 5.70
CA PHE A 152 4.62 8.73 6.83
C PHE A 152 4.99 9.61 8.02
N LEU A 153 5.56 10.79 7.79
CA LEU A 153 5.84 11.77 8.84
C LEU A 153 4.56 12.25 9.50
N HIS A 154 3.50 12.51 8.73
CA HIS A 154 2.18 12.84 9.26
C HIS A 154 1.62 11.70 10.12
N ALA A 155 1.67 10.47 9.63
CA ALA A 155 1.21 9.30 10.37
C ALA A 155 1.96 9.13 11.70
N ALA A 156 3.29 9.26 11.69
CA ALA A 156 4.11 9.19 12.91
C ALA A 156 3.72 10.28 13.92
N GLY A 157 3.54 11.53 13.46
CA GLY A 157 3.10 12.66 14.29
C GLY A 157 1.73 12.40 14.92
N ALA A 158 0.76 11.92 14.13
CA ALA A 158 -0.57 11.56 14.61
C ALA A 158 -0.56 10.40 15.62
N MET A 159 0.41 9.48 15.48
CA MET A 159 0.64 8.39 16.44
C MET A 159 1.40 8.85 17.69
N GLY A 160 1.89 10.10 17.74
CA GLY A 160 2.71 10.60 18.84
C GLY A 160 4.07 9.88 18.94
N ALA A 161 4.64 9.45 17.82
CA ALA A 161 5.87 8.69 17.75
C ALA A 161 6.93 9.46 16.96
N ALA A 162 8.19 9.43 17.42
CA ALA A 162 9.31 9.94 16.65
C ALA A 162 9.56 9.03 15.43
N PRO A 163 9.91 9.55 14.23
CA PRO A 163 10.16 8.74 13.05
C PRO A 163 11.13 7.58 13.28
N GLN A 164 12.21 7.79 14.05
CA GLN A 164 13.22 6.79 14.35
C GLN A 164 12.69 5.63 15.25
N ARG A 165 11.51 5.83 15.84
CA ARG A 165 10.78 4.84 16.65
C ARG A 165 9.55 4.29 15.93
N CYS A 166 9.47 4.56 14.61
CA CYS A 166 8.45 4.00 13.73
C CYS A 166 9.04 2.94 12.80
N VAL A 167 8.20 1.97 12.49
CA VAL A 167 8.45 0.98 11.45
C VAL A 167 7.44 1.18 10.34
N VAL A 168 7.90 1.16 9.10
CA VAL A 168 7.06 1.10 7.90
C VAL A 168 7.09 -0.33 7.36
N VAL A 169 5.93 -0.87 6.98
CA VAL A 169 5.78 -2.14 6.27
C VAL A 169 5.15 -1.85 4.91
N GLU A 170 5.83 -2.21 3.84
CA GLU A 170 5.55 -1.76 2.47
C GLU A 170 6.01 -2.78 1.43
N ASP A 171 5.31 -2.85 0.30
CA ASP A 171 5.64 -3.73 -0.82
C ASP A 171 6.11 -2.95 -2.07
N SER A 172 5.77 -1.65 -2.18
CA SER A 172 6.08 -0.82 -3.34
C SER A 172 7.41 -0.07 -3.21
N LEU A 173 8.13 0.11 -4.32
CA LEU A 173 9.36 0.90 -4.35
C LEU A 173 9.15 2.35 -3.90
N ALA A 174 8.01 2.94 -4.24
CA ALA A 174 7.66 4.30 -3.85
C ALA A 174 7.52 4.43 -2.34
N GLY A 175 6.83 3.49 -1.71
CA GLY A 175 6.66 3.51 -0.26
C GLY A 175 7.93 3.15 0.51
N LEU A 176 8.74 2.22 0.00
CA LEU A 176 10.06 1.93 0.59
C LEU A 176 10.95 3.17 0.62
N ARG A 177 10.99 3.92 -0.50
CA ARG A 177 11.73 5.20 -0.58
C ARG A 177 11.17 6.24 0.40
N ALA A 178 9.84 6.38 0.46
CA ALA A 178 9.19 7.32 1.37
C ALA A 178 9.51 7.01 2.85
N GLY A 179 9.45 5.74 3.25
CA GLY A 179 9.78 5.31 4.61
C GLY A 179 11.23 5.60 4.99
N LEU A 180 12.17 5.32 4.09
CA LEU A 180 13.59 5.65 4.30
C LEU A 180 13.83 7.15 4.32
N ALA A 181 13.17 7.92 3.46
CA ALA A 181 13.28 9.39 3.44
C ALA A 181 12.68 10.02 4.71
N ALA A 182 11.68 9.37 5.32
CA ALA A 182 11.13 9.76 6.61
C ALA A 182 12.05 9.42 7.81
N GLY A 183 13.17 8.75 7.59
CA GLY A 183 14.09 8.33 8.65
C GLY A 183 13.57 7.17 9.51
N MET A 184 12.68 6.36 8.96
CA MET A 184 12.06 5.22 9.63
C MET A 184 12.78 3.91 9.33
N ARG A 185 12.58 2.89 10.17
CA ARG A 185 12.94 1.51 9.83
C ARG A 185 11.92 0.98 8.84
N VAL A 186 12.38 0.33 7.76
CA VAL A 186 11.52 -0.12 6.67
C VAL A 186 11.64 -1.62 6.47
N TYR A 187 10.50 -2.30 6.50
CA TYR A 187 10.34 -3.69 6.10
C TYR A 187 9.72 -3.75 4.71
N ALA A 188 10.43 -4.36 3.78
CA ALA A 188 9.97 -4.60 2.42
C ALA A 188 9.24 -5.95 2.38
N TYR A 189 7.91 -5.91 2.34
CA TYR A 189 7.08 -7.09 2.25
C TYR A 189 6.94 -7.52 0.79
N ARG A 190 7.52 -8.69 0.46
CA ARG A 190 7.39 -9.31 -0.87
C ARG A 190 7.39 -8.32 -2.04
N PRO A 191 8.40 -7.44 -2.17
CA PRO A 191 8.36 -6.42 -3.21
C PRO A 191 8.24 -7.07 -4.59
N LEU A 192 7.31 -6.57 -5.41
CA LEU A 192 7.00 -7.07 -6.76
C LEU A 192 8.23 -7.13 -7.67
N HIS A 193 9.18 -6.21 -7.45
CA HIS A 193 10.40 -6.11 -8.24
C HIS A 193 11.65 -6.33 -7.39
N ALA A 194 12.71 -6.78 -8.04
CA ALA A 194 14.01 -6.83 -7.38
C ALA A 194 14.37 -5.45 -6.80
N LEU A 195 14.83 -5.43 -5.55
CA LEU A 195 15.20 -4.17 -4.91
C LEU A 195 16.36 -3.50 -5.66
N PRO A 196 16.20 -2.24 -6.06
CA PRO A 196 17.29 -1.42 -6.60
C PRO A 196 18.45 -1.35 -5.61
N ASP A 197 19.66 -1.12 -6.13
CA ASP A 197 20.89 -1.11 -5.32
C ASP A 197 20.83 -0.09 -4.17
N GLU A 198 20.18 1.07 -4.40
CA GLU A 198 20.02 2.11 -3.39
C GLU A 198 19.13 1.71 -2.19
N LEU A 199 18.33 0.64 -2.33
CA LEU A 199 17.49 0.10 -1.26
C LEU A 199 18.10 -1.12 -0.56
N ARG A 200 19.03 -1.81 -1.23
CA ARG A 200 19.67 -3.01 -0.69
C ARG A 200 20.44 -2.69 0.60
N GLY A 201 20.23 -3.50 1.62
CA GLY A 201 20.85 -3.31 2.93
C GLY A 201 20.30 -2.13 3.75
N ARG A 202 19.36 -1.34 3.19
CA ARG A 202 18.68 -0.25 3.91
C ARG A 202 17.28 -0.63 4.37
N VAL A 203 16.69 -1.65 3.76
CA VAL A 203 15.40 -2.23 4.14
C VAL A 203 15.58 -3.66 4.62
N THR A 204 14.71 -4.13 5.48
CA THR A 204 14.65 -5.53 5.93
C THR A 204 13.61 -6.25 5.10
N LEU A 205 13.99 -7.36 4.46
CA LEU A 205 13.04 -8.19 3.72
C LEU A 205 12.12 -8.91 4.69
N LEU A 206 10.83 -8.90 4.39
CA LEU A 206 9.78 -9.57 5.14
C LEU A 206 9.04 -10.54 4.20
N GLU A 207 9.17 -11.83 4.46
CA GLU A 207 8.50 -12.84 3.62
C GLU A 207 7.07 -13.13 4.09
N ARG A 208 6.82 -13.03 5.38
CA ARG A 208 5.52 -13.29 5.99
C ARG A 208 5.20 -12.20 7.02
N LEU A 209 3.98 -11.68 6.98
CA LEU A 209 3.53 -10.70 7.97
C LEU A 209 3.59 -11.23 9.41
N SER A 210 3.40 -12.54 9.60
CA SER A 210 3.51 -13.19 10.90
C SER A 210 4.89 -13.06 11.55
N ASP A 211 5.93 -12.82 10.76
CA ASP A 211 7.29 -12.68 11.28
C ASP A 211 7.42 -11.40 12.15
N LEU A 212 6.57 -10.40 11.91
CA LEU A 212 6.48 -9.20 12.75
C LEU A 212 6.05 -9.50 14.20
N CYS A 213 5.36 -10.62 14.45
CA CYS A 213 4.96 -11.02 15.80
C CYS A 213 6.16 -11.48 16.67
N ALA A 214 7.21 -11.98 16.03
CA ALA A 214 8.41 -12.45 16.69
C ALA A 214 9.45 -11.34 16.93
N GLU A 215 9.23 -10.15 16.34
CA GLU A 215 10.14 -9.01 16.46
C GLU A 215 10.20 -8.49 17.91
N ALA A 216 11.41 -8.22 18.36
CA ALA A 216 11.65 -7.65 19.68
C ALA A 216 11.50 -6.13 19.68
N TRP A 217 10.25 -5.65 19.63
CA TRP A 217 9.91 -4.22 19.54
C TRP A 217 10.42 -3.36 20.72
N ASN A 218 10.67 -3.97 21.89
CA ASN A 218 10.93 -3.30 23.17
C ASN A 218 12.19 -3.79 23.90
N LYS A 219 13.20 -4.29 23.17
CA LYS A 219 14.49 -4.66 23.77
C LYS A 219 15.50 -3.56 23.64
#